data_2c32f0264e03d744cdef2f9714c6151b
#
_entry.id   2c32f0264e03d744cdef2f9714c6151b
#
_cell.length_a   1.000
_cell.length_b   1.000
_cell.length_c   1.000
_cell.angle_alpha   90.00
_cell.angle_beta   90.00
_cell.angle_gamma   90.00
#
_symmetry.space_group_name_H-M   'P 1'
#
loop_
_entity.id
_entity.type
_entity.pdbx_description
1 polymer ?
#
loop_
_entity_poly.entity_id
_entity_poly.type
_entity_poly.pdbx_seq_one_letter_code
_entity_poly.pdbx_strand_id
1 'polypeptide(L)'
;MKLVEVVKGPHVSDEAAQITRDLSLKIDKIPVLIKKEIEGFLLNRIFKVIAREALWMLEMGIASIEDIDKACVYGAGHPMGPFRLMEPTGIDLNYIRSMERFRETGDRAHLPSPSVVEKYVQGRYGEKVGKDWYDYPKK
;
A
#
# COMPACT_ATOMS: atom_id res chain seq x y z
N MET A 1 14.77 -1.69 3.00
CA MET A 1 13.85 -2.81 2.69
C MET A 1 14.66 -3.97 2.11
N LYS A 2 14.43 -5.21 2.60
CA LYS A 2 15.16 -6.41 2.12
C LYS A 2 14.49 -7.10 0.93
N LEU A 3 13.19 -6.96 0.76
CA LEU A 3 12.42 -7.61 -0.31
C LEU A 3 12.85 -7.10 -1.71
N VAL A 4 13.04 -8.04 -2.64
CA VAL A 4 13.15 -7.81 -4.08
C VAL A 4 12.13 -8.67 -4.79
N GLU A 5 11.22 -8.06 -5.53
CA GLU A 5 10.22 -8.75 -6.34
C GLU A 5 10.79 -8.91 -7.77
N VAL A 6 11.23 -10.12 -8.10
CA VAL A 6 11.77 -10.46 -9.42
C VAL A 6 10.62 -10.86 -10.34
N VAL A 7 10.33 -10.04 -11.33
CA VAL A 7 9.20 -10.24 -12.23
C VAL A 7 9.65 -10.98 -13.50
N LYS A 8 9.08 -12.16 -13.73
CA LYS A 8 9.24 -12.90 -14.97
C LYS A 8 8.10 -12.55 -15.94
N GLY A 9 8.26 -11.42 -16.64
CA GLY A 9 7.37 -11.04 -17.73
C GLY A 9 7.55 -11.94 -18.97
N PRO A 10 6.70 -11.78 -20.01
CA PRO A 10 6.71 -12.66 -21.19
C PRO A 10 8.02 -12.62 -21.99
N HIS A 11 8.81 -11.57 -21.85
CA HIS A 11 10.09 -11.36 -22.55
C HIS A 11 11.31 -11.59 -21.66
N VAL A 12 11.14 -12.10 -20.45
CA VAL A 12 12.23 -12.37 -19.49
C VAL A 12 12.56 -13.85 -19.52
N SER A 13 13.80 -14.19 -19.87
CA SER A 13 14.27 -15.58 -19.84
C SER A 13 14.38 -16.13 -18.42
N ASP A 14 14.34 -17.45 -18.27
CA ASP A 14 14.58 -18.12 -16.98
C ASP A 14 15.96 -17.80 -16.43
N GLU A 15 16.97 -17.73 -17.32
CA GLU A 15 18.35 -17.38 -16.98
C GLU A 15 18.44 -15.96 -16.40
N ALA A 16 17.83 -14.95 -17.05
CA ALA A 16 17.82 -13.57 -16.56
C ALA A 16 17.15 -13.45 -15.20
N ALA A 17 16.02 -14.15 -14.99
CA ALA A 17 15.35 -14.19 -13.70
C ALA A 17 16.22 -14.84 -12.62
N GLN A 18 16.95 -15.93 -12.96
CA GLN A 18 17.85 -16.60 -12.03
C GLN A 18 19.06 -15.72 -11.67
N ILE A 19 19.68 -15.09 -12.65
CA ILE A 19 20.81 -14.16 -12.43
C ILE A 19 20.36 -13.02 -11.48
N THR A 20 19.17 -12.45 -11.69
CA THR A 20 18.61 -11.39 -10.87
C THR A 20 18.37 -11.85 -9.42
N ARG A 21 17.87 -13.08 -9.24
CA ARG A 21 17.73 -13.69 -7.90
C ARG A 21 19.06 -13.86 -7.20
N ASP A 22 20.06 -14.42 -7.91
CA ASP A 22 21.40 -14.68 -7.35
C ASP A 22 22.10 -13.39 -7.00
N LEU A 23 21.98 -12.36 -7.83
CA LEU A 23 22.47 -11.02 -7.52
C LEU A 23 21.80 -10.45 -6.27
N SER A 24 20.48 -10.59 -6.17
CA SER A 24 19.72 -10.12 -5.00
C SER A 24 20.21 -10.78 -3.70
N LEU A 25 20.47 -12.07 -3.72
CA LEU A 25 21.04 -12.80 -2.56
C LEU A 25 22.44 -12.30 -2.22
N LYS A 26 23.30 -12.07 -3.23
CA LYS A 26 24.67 -11.57 -3.03
C LYS A 26 24.74 -10.18 -2.36
N ILE A 27 23.69 -9.35 -2.54
CA ILE A 27 23.57 -8.03 -1.91
C ILE A 27 22.67 -8.03 -0.67
N ASP A 28 22.55 -9.18 0.00
CA ASP A 28 21.77 -9.38 1.23
C ASP A 28 20.28 -8.97 1.11
N LYS A 29 19.67 -9.26 -0.05
CA LYS A 29 18.24 -9.12 -0.29
C LYS A 29 17.53 -10.47 -0.29
N ILE A 30 16.23 -10.43 -0.13
CA ILE A 30 15.35 -11.62 -0.15
C ILE A 30 14.52 -11.55 -1.44
N PRO A 31 14.92 -12.29 -2.50
CA PRO A 31 14.19 -12.30 -3.76
C PRO A 31 12.95 -13.20 -3.67
N VAL A 32 11.84 -12.73 -4.20
CA VAL A 32 10.63 -13.52 -4.49
C VAL A 32 10.35 -13.48 -5.99
N LEU A 33 9.97 -14.61 -6.56
CA LEU A 33 9.70 -14.71 -8.00
C LEU A 33 8.23 -14.48 -8.30
N ILE A 34 7.93 -13.51 -9.14
CA ILE A 34 6.61 -13.28 -9.72
C ILE A 34 6.57 -13.92 -11.10
N LYS A 35 5.81 -15.02 -11.23
CA LYS A 35 5.78 -15.85 -12.46
C LYS A 35 5.02 -15.18 -13.61
N LYS A 36 4.16 -14.21 -13.33
CA LYS A 36 3.38 -13.48 -14.32
C LYS A 36 3.28 -12.03 -13.87
N GLU A 37 3.62 -11.13 -14.77
CA GLU A 37 3.50 -9.70 -14.50
C GLU A 37 2.08 -9.33 -14.08
N ILE A 38 1.99 -8.54 -13.00
CA ILE A 38 0.75 -8.01 -12.47
C ILE A 38 1.00 -6.63 -11.88
N GLU A 39 0.08 -5.70 -12.14
CA GLU A 39 0.15 -4.36 -11.57
C GLU A 39 0.16 -4.38 -10.04
N GLY A 40 1.10 -3.64 -9.44
CA GLY A 40 1.29 -3.58 -7.97
C GLY A 40 2.02 -4.78 -7.38
N PHE A 41 2.48 -5.71 -8.21
CA PHE A 41 3.22 -6.91 -7.82
C PHE A 41 2.54 -7.68 -6.67
N LEU A 42 3.26 -8.36 -5.79
CA LEU A 42 2.66 -9.12 -4.69
C LEU A 42 2.34 -8.22 -3.49
N LEU A 43 3.37 -7.50 -2.99
CA LEU A 43 3.28 -6.78 -1.73
C LEU A 43 2.25 -5.65 -1.79
N ASN A 44 2.32 -4.79 -2.80
CA ASN A 44 1.40 -3.67 -2.92
C ASN A 44 -0.05 -4.12 -3.19
N ARG A 45 -0.25 -5.27 -3.84
CA ARG A 45 -1.60 -5.84 -4.01
C ARG A 45 -2.19 -6.29 -2.69
N ILE A 46 -1.41 -6.99 -1.86
CA ILE A 46 -1.84 -7.42 -0.53
C ILE A 46 -2.17 -6.18 0.33
N PHE A 47 -1.28 -5.20 0.36
CA PHE A 47 -1.49 -3.97 1.11
C PHE A 47 -2.72 -3.19 0.66
N LYS A 48 -2.98 -3.15 -0.66
CA LYS A 48 -4.18 -2.49 -1.21
C LYS A 48 -5.47 -3.14 -0.72
N VAL A 49 -5.52 -4.47 -0.61
CA VAL A 49 -6.69 -5.18 -0.09
C VAL A 49 -6.88 -4.91 1.39
N ILE A 50 -5.81 -4.99 2.18
CA ILE A 50 -5.84 -4.71 3.62
C ILE A 50 -6.30 -3.27 3.87
N ALA A 51 -5.72 -2.29 3.15
CA ALA A 51 -6.07 -0.89 3.28
C ALA A 51 -7.55 -0.64 2.93
N ARG A 52 -8.05 -1.24 1.84
CA ARG A 52 -9.46 -1.12 1.43
C ARG A 52 -10.41 -1.62 2.50
N GLU A 53 -10.11 -2.78 3.09
CA GLU A 53 -10.94 -3.35 4.16
C GLU A 53 -10.88 -2.49 5.43
N ALA A 54 -9.71 -2.00 5.80
CA ALA A 54 -9.55 -1.09 6.94
C ALA A 54 -10.35 0.22 6.76
N LEU A 55 -10.31 0.80 5.57
CA LEU A 55 -11.09 1.99 5.22
C LEU A 55 -12.59 1.72 5.28
N TRP A 56 -13.04 0.59 4.77
CA TRP A 56 -14.43 0.18 4.85
C TRP A 56 -14.91 0.01 6.30
N MET A 57 -14.12 -0.65 7.15
CA MET A 57 -14.46 -0.79 8.58
C MET A 57 -14.57 0.56 9.29
N LEU A 58 -13.68 1.50 8.97
CA LEU A 58 -13.73 2.86 9.49
C LEU A 58 -15.00 3.59 9.03
N GLU A 59 -15.31 3.53 7.74
CA GLU A 59 -16.47 4.21 7.12
C GLU A 59 -17.81 3.66 7.62
N MET A 60 -17.86 2.36 7.92
CA MET A 60 -19.01 1.71 8.53
C MET A 60 -19.10 1.93 10.05
N GLY A 61 -18.14 2.65 10.66
CA GLY A 61 -18.13 2.91 12.10
C GLY A 61 -17.93 1.65 12.96
N ILE A 62 -17.32 0.60 12.39
CA ILE A 62 -17.10 -0.69 13.10
C ILE A 62 -16.06 -0.50 14.19
N ALA A 63 -14.97 0.24 13.93
CA ALA A 63 -13.92 0.50 14.91
C ALA A 63 -13.18 1.81 14.60
N SER A 64 -12.42 2.31 15.58
CA SER A 64 -11.54 3.46 15.40
C SER A 64 -10.29 3.10 14.56
N ILE A 65 -9.63 4.10 14.00
CA ILE A 65 -8.35 3.95 13.30
C ILE A 65 -7.35 3.21 14.19
N GLU A 66 -7.24 3.64 15.45
CA GLU A 66 -6.33 3.08 16.45
C GLU A 66 -6.60 1.61 16.73
N ASP A 67 -7.87 1.24 16.83
CA ASP A 67 -8.26 -0.14 17.18
C ASP A 67 -8.08 -1.09 15.99
N ILE A 68 -8.35 -0.63 14.76
CA ILE A 68 -8.05 -1.40 13.54
C ILE A 68 -6.53 -1.64 13.43
N ASP A 69 -5.72 -0.60 13.65
CA ASP A 69 -4.26 -0.73 13.64
C ASP A 69 -3.76 -1.68 14.74
N LYS A 70 -4.28 -1.57 15.97
CA LYS A 70 -3.95 -2.50 17.07
C LYS A 70 -4.34 -3.94 16.76
N ALA A 71 -5.50 -4.18 16.14
CA ALA A 71 -5.92 -5.52 15.78
C ALA A 71 -4.92 -6.21 14.83
N CYS A 72 -4.40 -5.49 13.84
CA CYS A 72 -3.38 -6.01 12.93
C CYS A 72 -2.03 -6.23 13.64
N VAL A 73 -1.61 -5.31 14.49
CA VAL A 73 -0.33 -5.40 15.21
C VAL A 73 -0.36 -6.54 16.23
N TYR A 74 -1.33 -6.56 17.12
CA TYR A 74 -1.35 -7.52 18.23
C TYR A 74 -2.05 -8.84 17.92
N GLY A 75 -2.96 -8.85 16.95
CA GLY A 75 -3.66 -10.06 16.53
C GLY A 75 -2.93 -10.83 15.41
N ALA A 76 -2.36 -10.13 14.44
CA ALA A 76 -1.71 -10.74 13.29
C ALA A 76 -0.17 -10.61 13.29
N GLY A 77 0.42 -9.92 14.28
CA GLY A 77 1.87 -9.72 14.36
C GLY A 77 2.44 -8.80 13.28
N HIS A 78 1.62 -7.92 12.69
CA HIS A 78 2.11 -6.95 11.72
C HIS A 78 3.03 -5.92 12.43
N PRO A 79 4.11 -5.45 11.78
CA PRO A 79 5.00 -4.45 12.37
C PRO A 79 4.32 -3.09 12.57
N MET A 80 3.25 -2.83 11.83
CA MET A 80 2.39 -1.64 11.92
C MET A 80 1.00 -1.95 11.36
N GLY A 81 0.01 -1.19 11.79
CA GLY A 81 -1.34 -1.32 11.28
C GLY A 81 -1.55 -0.68 9.91
N PRO A 82 -2.70 -0.95 9.24
CA PRO A 82 -2.96 -0.50 7.88
C PRO A 82 -2.97 1.02 7.71
N PHE A 83 -3.48 1.77 8.69
CA PHE A 83 -3.49 3.23 8.62
C PHE A 83 -2.08 3.80 8.75
N ARG A 84 -1.27 3.29 9.70
CA ARG A 84 0.15 3.63 9.81
C ARG A 84 0.94 3.27 8.56
N LEU A 85 0.60 2.17 7.90
CA LEU A 85 1.26 1.75 6.67
C LEU A 85 0.93 2.66 5.48
N MET A 86 -0.26 3.28 5.45
CA MET A 86 -0.65 4.22 4.40
C MET A 86 0.04 5.59 4.54
N GLU A 87 0.45 6.00 5.73
CA GLU A 87 1.00 7.33 6.00
C GLU A 87 2.24 7.72 5.18
N PRO A 88 3.27 6.84 4.99
CA PRO A 88 4.43 7.19 4.17
C PRO A 88 4.09 7.51 2.71
N THR A 89 2.99 6.95 2.21
CA THR A 89 2.50 7.21 0.86
C THR A 89 1.76 8.56 0.79
N GLY A 90 1.03 8.88 1.84
CA GLY A 90 0.20 10.08 1.96
C GLY A 90 -1.17 9.94 1.30
N ILE A 91 -2.11 10.69 1.83
CA ILE A 91 -3.50 10.74 1.33
C ILE A 91 -3.58 11.29 -0.08
N ASP A 92 -2.76 12.28 -0.40
CA ASP A 92 -2.74 12.92 -1.73
C ASP A 92 -2.36 11.92 -2.83
N LEU A 93 -1.31 11.12 -2.62
CA LEU A 93 -0.93 10.09 -3.59
C LEU A 93 -1.97 8.98 -3.69
N ASN A 94 -2.59 8.60 -2.56
CA ASN A 94 -3.67 7.62 -2.57
C ASN A 94 -4.85 8.12 -3.42
N TYR A 95 -5.30 9.37 -3.18
CA TYR A 95 -6.37 10.00 -3.94
C TYR A 95 -6.04 10.10 -5.44
N ILE A 96 -4.87 10.65 -5.78
CA ILE A 96 -4.46 10.88 -7.16
C ILE A 96 -4.40 9.56 -7.95
N ARG A 97 -3.72 8.54 -7.41
CA ARG A 97 -3.59 7.22 -8.06
C ARG A 97 -4.94 6.53 -8.24
N SER A 98 -5.83 6.64 -7.26
CA SER A 98 -7.18 6.09 -7.36
C SER A 98 -7.97 6.77 -8.48
N MET A 99 -7.92 8.09 -8.57
CA MET A 99 -8.59 8.85 -9.62
C MET A 99 -7.99 8.61 -11.01
N GLU A 100 -6.67 8.51 -11.13
CA GLU A 100 -6.01 8.15 -12.38
C GLU A 100 -6.47 6.78 -12.86
N ARG A 101 -6.47 5.79 -11.96
CA ARG A 101 -6.91 4.44 -12.30
C ARG A 101 -8.38 4.39 -12.69
N PHE A 102 -9.23 5.14 -12.01
CA PHE A 102 -10.63 5.26 -12.41
C PHE A 102 -10.79 5.89 -13.80
N ARG A 103 -10.01 6.93 -14.14
CA ARG A 103 -10.03 7.56 -15.47
C ARG A 103 -9.57 6.61 -16.57
N GLU A 104 -8.58 5.76 -16.30
CA GLU A 104 -8.07 4.78 -17.26
C GLU A 104 -9.04 3.62 -17.51
N THR A 105 -9.72 3.14 -16.46
CA THR A 105 -10.50 1.90 -16.54
C THR A 105 -12.00 2.12 -16.61
N GLY A 106 -12.50 3.26 -16.15
CA GLY A 106 -13.93 3.51 -15.95
C GLY A 106 -14.55 2.71 -14.79
N ASP A 107 -13.76 1.85 -14.13
CA ASP A 107 -14.26 0.99 -13.06
C ASP A 107 -14.36 1.75 -11.73
N ARG A 108 -15.59 1.86 -11.22
CA ARG A 108 -15.90 2.54 -9.95
C ARG A 108 -15.21 1.91 -8.74
N ALA A 109 -14.77 0.66 -8.83
CA ALA A 109 -13.99 0.00 -7.79
C ALA A 109 -12.62 0.67 -7.55
N HIS A 110 -12.19 1.53 -8.47
CA HIS A 110 -10.97 2.32 -8.35
C HIS A 110 -11.16 3.72 -7.78
N LEU A 111 -12.40 4.15 -7.55
CA LEU A 111 -12.63 5.44 -6.89
C LEU A 111 -11.98 5.46 -5.50
N PRO A 112 -11.42 6.60 -5.08
CA PRO A 112 -10.94 6.75 -3.71
C PRO A 112 -12.13 6.62 -2.74
N SER A 113 -11.88 6.03 -1.58
CA SER A 113 -12.92 5.89 -0.56
C SER A 113 -13.36 7.26 -0.01
N PRO A 114 -14.60 7.39 0.49
CA PRO A 114 -15.11 8.64 1.06
C PRO A 114 -14.18 9.27 2.11
N SER A 115 -13.61 8.46 2.99
CA SER A 115 -12.69 8.92 4.03
C SER A 115 -11.37 9.47 3.47
N VAL A 116 -10.86 8.89 2.36
CA VAL A 116 -9.70 9.42 1.64
C VAL A 116 -10.04 10.76 0.97
N VAL A 117 -11.23 10.86 0.34
CA VAL A 117 -11.70 12.10 -0.29
C VAL A 117 -11.83 13.22 0.76
N GLU A 118 -12.46 12.93 1.90
CA GLU A 118 -12.62 13.89 2.99
C GLU A 118 -11.27 14.44 3.47
N LYS A 119 -10.32 13.56 3.78
CA LYS A 119 -8.99 13.98 4.24
C LYS A 119 -8.22 14.74 3.17
N TYR A 120 -8.35 14.35 1.91
CA TYR A 120 -7.73 15.06 0.78
C TYR A 120 -8.24 16.51 0.69
N VAL A 121 -9.56 16.70 0.77
CA VAL A 121 -10.19 18.05 0.74
C VAL A 121 -9.76 18.90 1.95
N GLN A 122 -9.56 18.26 3.11
CA GLN A 122 -9.05 18.92 4.32
C GLN A 122 -7.56 19.25 4.28
N GLY A 123 -6.83 18.89 3.21
CA GLY A 123 -5.38 19.12 3.12
C GLY A 123 -4.53 18.25 4.05
N ARG A 124 -5.04 17.10 4.51
CA ARG A 124 -4.35 16.15 5.39
C ARG A 124 -3.51 15.18 4.56
N TYR A 125 -2.40 15.64 4.01
CA TYR A 125 -1.62 14.92 2.98
C TYR A 125 -0.51 14.03 3.52
N GLY A 126 -0.36 13.88 4.83
CA GLY A 126 0.67 13.03 5.42
C GLY A 126 1.64 13.75 6.33
N GLU A 127 2.73 13.07 6.70
CA GLU A 127 3.79 13.63 7.56
C GLU A 127 4.32 14.98 7.05
N LYS A 128 4.38 15.17 5.74
CA LYS A 128 4.86 16.43 5.10
C LYS A 128 4.07 17.67 5.48
N VAL A 129 2.81 17.51 5.93
CA VAL A 129 1.94 18.59 6.43
C VAL A 129 1.58 18.42 7.91
N GLY A 130 2.17 17.44 8.58
CA GLY A 130 1.92 17.13 9.99
C GLY A 130 0.55 16.52 10.29
N LYS A 131 -0.20 16.10 9.28
CA LYS A 131 -1.56 15.55 9.40
C LYS A 131 -1.83 14.51 8.31
N ASP A 132 -2.25 13.33 8.73
CA ASP A 132 -2.71 12.25 7.87
C ASP A 132 -3.92 11.56 8.53
N TRP A 133 -3.89 10.24 8.64
CA TRP A 133 -4.80 9.46 9.49
C TRP A 133 -4.64 9.85 10.94
N TYR A 134 -3.40 10.09 11.37
CA TYR A 134 -3.04 10.60 12.69
C TYR A 134 -2.60 12.07 12.63
N ASP A 135 -2.65 12.74 13.77
CA ASP A 135 -2.06 14.06 13.93
C ASP A 135 -0.64 13.93 14.49
N TYR A 136 0.30 14.61 13.86
CA TYR A 136 1.69 14.67 14.31
C TYR A 136 1.96 15.97 15.04
N PRO A 137 2.66 15.93 16.18
CA PRO A 137 3.12 17.16 16.81
C PRO A 137 4.02 17.90 15.82
N LYS A 138 3.78 19.22 15.68
CA LYS A 138 4.69 20.07 14.90
C LYS A 138 6.10 19.97 15.50
N LYS A 139 7.05 19.54 14.67
CA LYS A 139 8.48 19.61 15.03
C LYS A 139 8.92 21.06 15.13
#